data_90e03e319363522a7d767e2c8ecdc832
#
_entry.id   90e03e319363522a7d767e2c8ecdc832
#
_cell.length_a   1.000
_cell.length_b   1.000
_cell.length_c   1.000
_cell.angle_alpha   90.00
_cell.angle_beta   90.00
_cell.angle_gamma   90.00
#
_symmetry.space_group_name_H-M   'P 1'
#
loop_
_entity.id
_entity.type
_entity.pdbx_description
1 polymer ?
#
loop_
_entity_poly.entity_id
_entity_poly.type
_entity_poly.pdbx_seq_one_letter_code
_entity_poly.pdbx_strand_id
1 'polypeptide(L)'
;KILLANKESIVTAGRIFLESCNKYDSQIFPIDSEHNAVLQCLDTKSSNAEISKVTLTASGGPFYGMSMDKLKEITPEQAANHPNWKMGTKISIDSATLMNKCLEVIEAAILFKIESDKINAVIHPQSILHAMVTYVDGSSIAHLSNPSMEVPIANMLRGDNRISINFEELLTSEKALEFFPIPHEKESLFEIARDVIKHQGNRGTIFNAINEVAVQQFRDSK
;
A
#
# COMPACT_ATOMS: atom_id res chain seq x y z
N LYS A 1 20.73 -1.56 8.45
CA LYS A 1 19.37 -2.05 8.16
C LYS A 1 18.36 -1.08 8.74
N ILE A 2 17.44 -0.54 7.93
CA ILE A 2 16.37 0.38 8.32
C ILE A 2 15.05 -0.35 8.06
N LEU A 3 14.23 -0.54 9.11
CA LEU A 3 12.88 -1.07 8.99
C LEU A 3 11.92 0.11 8.91
N LEU A 4 11.30 0.32 7.75
CA LEU A 4 10.51 1.51 7.47
C LEU A 4 9.02 1.19 7.45
N ALA A 5 8.27 1.79 8.38
CA ALA A 5 6.80 1.69 8.45
C ALA A 5 6.10 2.95 7.91
N ASN A 6 6.82 4.08 7.83
CA ASN A 6 6.25 5.37 7.42
C ASN A 6 6.44 5.60 5.92
N LYS A 7 5.40 5.34 5.14
CA LYS A 7 5.39 5.52 3.69
C LYS A 7 5.57 6.97 3.25
N GLU A 8 5.07 7.91 4.05
CA GLU A 8 5.15 9.34 3.76
C GLU A 8 6.60 9.82 3.64
N SER A 9 7.54 9.21 4.37
CA SER A 9 8.97 9.53 4.23
C SER A 9 9.50 9.22 2.83
N ILE A 10 9.07 8.10 2.23
CA ILE A 10 9.46 7.73 0.86
C ILE A 10 8.74 8.60 -0.16
N VAL A 11 7.46 8.86 0.03
CA VAL A 11 6.68 9.72 -0.85
C VAL A 11 7.25 11.14 -0.90
N THR A 12 7.65 11.69 0.26
CA THR A 12 8.12 13.08 0.36
C THR A 12 9.58 13.27 -0.03
N ALA A 13 10.45 12.33 0.32
CA ALA A 13 11.91 12.48 0.20
C ALA A 13 12.61 11.20 -0.29
N GLY A 14 11.90 10.29 -0.95
CA GLY A 14 12.39 8.95 -1.25
C GLY A 14 13.73 8.93 -1.98
N ARG A 15 13.93 9.80 -3.00
CA ARG A 15 15.21 9.89 -3.71
C ARG A 15 16.36 10.25 -2.78
N ILE A 16 16.18 11.30 -1.97
CA ILE A 16 17.21 11.77 -1.03
C ILE A 16 17.51 10.68 0.00
N PHE A 17 16.43 9.99 0.46
CA PHE A 17 16.56 8.91 1.41
C PHE A 17 17.35 7.72 0.84
N LEU A 18 17.02 7.28 -0.39
CA LEU A 18 17.72 6.21 -1.07
C LEU A 18 19.18 6.57 -1.40
N GLU A 19 19.46 7.81 -1.84
CA GLU A 19 20.81 8.31 -2.06
C GLU A 19 21.64 8.27 -0.76
N SER A 20 21.05 8.69 0.36
CA SER A 20 21.66 8.62 1.68
C SER A 20 21.94 7.17 2.11
N CYS A 21 20.98 6.26 1.88
CA CYS A 21 21.17 4.85 2.16
C CYS A 21 22.33 4.26 1.37
N ASN A 22 22.41 4.56 0.07
CA ASN A 22 23.51 4.11 -0.78
C ASN A 22 24.85 4.67 -0.30
N LYS A 23 24.90 5.96 0.07
CA LYS A 23 26.11 6.62 0.56
C LYS A 23 26.66 5.99 1.85
N TYR A 24 25.78 5.52 2.72
CA TYR A 24 26.14 4.97 4.04
C TYR A 24 25.98 3.46 4.14
N ASP A 25 25.93 2.77 3.02
CA ASP A 25 25.74 1.30 2.93
C ASP A 25 24.59 0.79 3.80
N SER A 26 23.47 1.49 3.74
CA SER A 26 22.26 1.16 4.50
C SER A 26 21.20 0.60 3.57
N GLN A 27 20.40 -0.35 4.06
CA GLN A 27 19.32 -0.96 3.32
C GLN A 27 17.97 -0.66 3.98
N ILE A 28 16.98 -0.32 3.17
CA ILE A 28 15.60 -0.10 3.61
C ILE A 28 14.80 -1.37 3.38
N PHE A 29 14.03 -1.74 4.40
CA PHE A 29 13.11 -2.86 4.38
C PHE A 29 11.71 -2.37 4.74
N PRO A 30 10.72 -2.45 3.85
CA PRO A 30 9.37 -1.97 4.11
C PRO A 30 8.65 -2.87 5.11
N ILE A 31 8.01 -2.25 6.10
CA ILE A 31 7.10 -2.91 7.04
C ILE A 31 5.65 -2.78 6.57
N ASP A 32 5.33 -1.78 5.74
CA ASP A 32 4.01 -1.67 5.11
C ASP A 32 3.61 -3.03 4.50
N SER A 33 2.38 -3.50 4.77
CA SER A 33 2.00 -4.89 4.48
C SER A 33 2.06 -5.23 3.00
N GLU A 34 1.65 -4.32 2.15
CA GLU A 34 1.66 -4.50 0.70
C GLU A 34 3.10 -4.50 0.15
N HIS A 35 3.94 -3.60 0.62
CA HIS A 35 5.35 -3.53 0.18
C HIS A 35 6.16 -4.70 0.71
N ASN A 36 5.90 -5.13 1.94
CA ASN A 36 6.48 -6.36 2.48
C ASN A 36 6.04 -7.58 1.66
N ALA A 37 4.78 -7.62 1.22
CA ALA A 37 4.25 -8.65 0.35
C ALA A 37 4.95 -8.63 -1.02
N VAL A 38 5.11 -7.45 -1.66
CA VAL A 38 5.88 -7.32 -2.91
C VAL A 38 7.28 -7.86 -2.73
N LEU A 39 7.98 -7.44 -1.69
CA LEU A 39 9.35 -7.90 -1.40
C LEU A 39 9.44 -9.45 -1.29
N GLN A 40 8.42 -10.09 -0.70
CA GLN A 40 8.37 -11.54 -0.59
C GLN A 40 7.97 -12.25 -1.90
N CYS A 41 7.31 -11.54 -2.83
CA CYS A 41 6.93 -12.05 -4.15
C CYS A 41 8.03 -11.84 -5.21
N LEU A 42 9.01 -10.96 -4.96
CA LEU A 42 10.11 -10.74 -5.89
C LEU A 42 11.02 -11.97 -5.94
N ASP A 43 11.21 -12.52 -7.13
CA ASP A 43 12.18 -13.59 -7.35
C ASP A 43 13.59 -13.00 -7.33
N THR A 44 14.43 -13.51 -6.44
CA THR A 44 15.83 -13.06 -6.30
C THR A 44 16.71 -13.34 -7.51
N LYS A 45 16.24 -14.20 -8.44
CA LYS A 45 16.92 -14.54 -9.68
C LYS A 45 16.46 -13.68 -10.86
N SER A 46 15.30 -13.05 -10.74
CA SER A 46 14.71 -12.23 -11.79
C SER A 46 15.15 -10.77 -11.67
N SER A 47 15.31 -10.10 -12.80
CA SER A 47 15.49 -8.65 -12.87
C SER A 47 14.17 -7.91 -12.89
N ASN A 48 14.17 -6.61 -12.56
CA ASN A 48 12.97 -5.77 -12.68
C ASN A 48 12.43 -5.71 -14.13
N ALA A 49 13.26 -5.98 -15.14
CA ALA A 49 12.84 -6.03 -16.53
C ALA A 49 11.87 -7.20 -16.80
N GLU A 50 11.94 -8.26 -16.00
CA GLU A 50 11.07 -9.44 -16.12
C GLU A 50 9.73 -9.26 -15.37
N ILE A 51 9.58 -8.17 -14.62
CA ILE A 51 8.30 -7.83 -13.98
C ILE A 51 7.38 -7.20 -15.02
N SER A 52 6.28 -7.87 -15.30
CA SER A 52 5.21 -7.36 -16.15
C SER A 52 4.29 -6.43 -15.37
N LYS A 53 3.91 -6.80 -14.15
CA LYS A 53 2.98 -6.03 -13.32
C LYS A 53 3.18 -6.30 -11.83
N VAL A 54 3.05 -5.26 -11.02
CA VAL A 54 2.83 -5.36 -9.57
C VAL A 54 1.41 -4.92 -9.28
N THR A 55 0.65 -5.74 -8.57
CA THR A 55 -0.72 -5.43 -8.14
C THR A 55 -0.75 -5.32 -6.62
N LEU A 56 -1.10 -4.13 -6.12
CA LEU A 56 -1.37 -3.88 -4.71
C LEU A 56 -2.86 -4.03 -4.45
N THR A 57 -3.25 -4.59 -3.32
CA THR A 57 -4.65 -4.69 -2.95
C THR A 57 -5.04 -3.61 -1.94
N ALA A 58 -6.27 -3.14 -2.03
CA ALA A 58 -6.88 -2.23 -1.08
C ALA A 58 -8.15 -2.87 -0.50
N SER A 59 -8.43 -2.69 0.79
CA SER A 59 -9.69 -3.15 1.39
C SER A 59 -10.92 -2.45 0.79
N GLY A 60 -10.73 -1.27 0.19
CA GLY A 60 -11.81 -0.37 -0.22
C GLY A 60 -12.27 0.57 0.89
N GLY A 61 -11.81 0.35 2.12
CA GLY A 61 -12.17 1.14 3.29
C GLY A 61 -13.62 0.90 3.78
N PRO A 62 -14.07 1.62 4.81
CA PRO A 62 -15.39 1.42 5.42
C PRO A 62 -16.57 1.82 4.53
N PHE A 63 -16.31 2.54 3.44
CA PHE A 63 -17.36 3.09 2.57
C PHE A 63 -17.37 2.49 1.16
N TYR A 64 -16.70 1.36 0.98
CA TYR A 64 -16.71 0.67 -0.30
C TYR A 64 -18.15 0.31 -0.72
N GLY A 65 -18.51 0.66 -1.97
CA GLY A 65 -19.86 0.47 -2.50
C GLY A 65 -20.91 1.50 -2.06
N MET A 66 -20.53 2.51 -1.27
CA MET A 66 -21.43 3.57 -0.84
C MET A 66 -21.57 4.64 -1.93
N SER A 67 -22.79 5.15 -2.15
CA SER A 67 -23.03 6.21 -3.12
C SER A 67 -22.40 7.55 -2.69
N MET A 68 -22.03 8.40 -3.67
CA MET A 68 -21.45 9.71 -3.43
C MET A 68 -22.31 10.62 -2.52
N ASP A 69 -23.63 10.54 -2.61
CA ASP A 69 -24.51 11.35 -1.77
C ASP A 69 -24.41 10.96 -0.29
N LYS A 70 -24.32 9.66 0.00
CA LYS A 70 -24.11 9.17 1.36
C LYS A 70 -22.73 9.53 1.90
N LEU A 71 -21.71 9.60 1.02
CA LEU A 71 -20.36 10.00 1.42
C LEU A 71 -20.27 11.43 1.94
N LYS A 72 -21.18 12.34 1.51
CA LYS A 72 -21.23 13.73 1.99
C LYS A 72 -21.63 13.88 3.46
N GLU A 73 -22.29 12.87 4.00
CA GLU A 73 -22.82 12.89 5.38
C GLU A 73 -21.91 12.14 6.38
N ILE A 74 -20.76 11.63 5.92
CA ILE A 74 -19.86 10.85 6.75
C ILE A 74 -19.10 11.72 7.74
N THR A 75 -19.08 11.25 8.99
CA THR A 75 -18.32 11.91 10.06
C THR A 75 -16.88 11.38 10.15
N PRO A 76 -15.97 12.16 10.75
CA PRO A 76 -14.60 11.70 11.01
C PRO A 76 -14.52 10.39 11.80
N GLU A 77 -15.41 10.19 12.78
CA GLU A 77 -15.48 8.97 13.60
C GLU A 77 -15.84 7.75 12.76
N GLN A 78 -16.79 7.91 11.83
CA GLN A 78 -17.16 6.83 10.90
C GLN A 78 -15.99 6.48 9.97
N ALA A 79 -15.30 7.49 9.46
CA ALA A 79 -14.14 7.30 8.59
C ALA A 79 -12.92 6.68 9.31
N ALA A 80 -12.80 6.91 10.62
CA ALA A 80 -11.74 6.34 11.44
C ALA A 80 -11.96 4.85 11.77
N ASN A 81 -13.16 4.31 11.56
CA ASN A 81 -13.51 2.94 11.91
C ASN A 81 -13.30 1.99 10.71
N HIS A 82 -12.09 1.44 10.56
CA HIS A 82 -11.77 0.53 9.47
C HIS A 82 -12.30 -0.89 9.75
N PRO A 83 -12.92 -1.59 8.74
CA PRO A 83 -13.58 -2.89 8.97
C PRO A 83 -12.61 -4.01 9.33
N ASN A 84 -11.40 -4.05 8.75
CA ASN A 84 -10.46 -5.16 8.87
C ASN A 84 -9.22 -4.83 9.70
N TRP A 85 -8.85 -3.55 9.80
CA TRP A 85 -7.60 -3.12 10.41
C TRP A 85 -7.85 -2.23 11.62
N LYS A 86 -7.12 -2.49 12.70
CA LYS A 86 -7.04 -1.57 13.86
C LYS A 86 -5.88 -0.61 13.62
N MET A 87 -6.17 0.58 13.13
CA MET A 87 -5.18 1.57 12.72
C MET A 87 -5.42 2.93 13.37
N GLY A 88 -4.44 3.84 13.25
CA GLY A 88 -4.60 5.23 13.63
C GLY A 88 -5.64 5.97 12.76
N THR A 89 -6.19 7.06 13.29
CA THR A 89 -7.26 7.82 12.62
C THR A 89 -6.90 8.28 11.21
N LYS A 90 -5.69 8.85 11.04
CA LYS A 90 -5.25 9.37 9.72
C LYS A 90 -5.25 8.27 8.66
N ILE A 91 -4.57 7.16 8.90
CA ILE A 91 -4.46 6.08 7.92
C ILE A 91 -5.82 5.40 7.64
N SER A 92 -6.74 5.38 8.61
CA SER A 92 -8.11 4.90 8.40
C SER A 92 -8.88 5.81 7.44
N ILE A 93 -8.76 7.13 7.59
CA ILE A 93 -9.34 8.12 6.66
C ILE A 93 -8.69 8.00 5.27
N ASP A 94 -7.37 7.84 5.20
CA ASP A 94 -6.64 7.62 3.94
C ASP A 94 -7.09 6.32 3.25
N SER A 95 -7.40 5.27 4.01
CA SER A 95 -7.98 4.04 3.48
C SER A 95 -9.39 4.26 2.91
N ALA A 96 -10.24 4.99 3.63
CA ALA A 96 -11.59 5.32 3.21
C ALA A 96 -11.64 6.12 1.89
N THR A 97 -10.65 6.95 1.64
CA THR A 97 -10.52 7.77 0.42
C THR A 97 -9.74 7.10 -0.69
N LEU A 98 -9.06 5.98 -0.44
CA LEU A 98 -8.02 5.34 -1.26
C LEU A 98 -6.72 6.15 -1.39
N MET A 99 -6.57 7.25 -0.65
CA MET A 99 -5.32 8.00 -0.59
C MET A 99 -4.17 7.14 -0.06
N ASN A 100 -4.42 6.29 0.94
CA ASN A 100 -3.42 5.35 1.43
C ASN A 100 -2.85 4.51 0.28
N LYS A 101 -3.71 3.98 -0.60
CA LYS A 101 -3.28 3.17 -1.74
C LYS A 101 -2.51 3.99 -2.78
N CYS A 102 -2.86 5.25 -2.98
CA CYS A 102 -2.10 6.15 -3.85
C CYS A 102 -0.69 6.44 -3.31
N LEU A 103 -0.56 6.68 -2.00
CA LEU A 103 0.75 6.82 -1.34
C LEU A 103 1.57 5.54 -1.48
N GLU A 104 0.95 4.38 -1.35
CA GLU A 104 1.60 3.08 -1.51
C GLU A 104 2.05 2.80 -2.95
N VAL A 105 1.29 3.20 -3.96
CA VAL A 105 1.70 3.11 -5.37
C VAL A 105 2.97 3.95 -5.61
N ILE A 106 3.05 5.15 -5.04
CA ILE A 106 4.25 6.00 -5.12
C ILE A 106 5.43 5.35 -4.37
N GLU A 107 5.19 4.86 -3.16
CA GLU A 107 6.21 4.18 -2.36
C GLU A 107 6.77 2.96 -3.09
N ALA A 108 5.91 2.10 -3.67
CA ALA A 108 6.32 0.92 -4.41
C ALA A 108 7.20 1.27 -5.62
N ALA A 109 6.81 2.29 -6.40
CA ALA A 109 7.60 2.75 -7.54
C ALA A 109 9.02 3.19 -7.13
N ILE A 110 9.13 3.90 -6.01
CA ILE A 110 10.41 4.42 -5.51
C ILE A 110 11.25 3.30 -4.90
N LEU A 111 10.70 2.50 -4.00
CA LEU A 111 11.45 1.46 -3.28
C LEU A 111 11.93 0.34 -4.20
N PHE A 112 11.06 -0.12 -5.10
CA PHE A 112 11.37 -1.25 -5.97
C PHE A 112 11.89 -0.82 -7.34
N LYS A 113 11.95 0.51 -7.62
CA LYS A 113 12.36 1.07 -8.92
C LYS A 113 11.56 0.48 -10.08
N ILE A 114 10.24 0.39 -9.90
CA ILE A 114 9.29 -0.12 -10.88
C ILE A 114 8.57 1.06 -11.54
N GLU A 115 8.41 0.99 -12.86
CA GLU A 115 7.73 2.00 -13.65
C GLU A 115 6.24 2.10 -13.26
N SER A 116 5.70 3.32 -13.27
CA SER A 116 4.35 3.60 -12.75
C SER A 116 3.22 2.88 -13.51
N ASP A 117 3.42 2.58 -14.79
CA ASP A 117 2.47 1.86 -15.65
C ASP A 117 2.44 0.36 -15.34
N LYS A 118 3.48 -0.17 -14.71
CA LYS A 118 3.54 -1.55 -14.23
C LYS A 118 2.94 -1.72 -12.82
N ILE A 119 2.58 -0.64 -12.11
CA ILE A 119 1.98 -0.74 -10.79
C ILE A 119 0.48 -0.51 -10.88
N ASN A 120 -0.29 -1.50 -10.45
CA ASN A 120 -1.73 -1.48 -10.43
C ASN A 120 -2.27 -1.61 -9.01
N ALA A 121 -3.52 -1.21 -8.82
CA ALA A 121 -4.25 -1.42 -7.57
C ALA A 121 -5.62 -2.04 -7.87
N VAL A 122 -6.09 -2.89 -6.96
CA VAL A 122 -7.42 -3.51 -7.01
C VAL A 122 -8.05 -3.49 -5.62
N ILE A 123 -9.38 -3.48 -5.57
CA ILE A 123 -10.10 -3.67 -4.30
C ILE A 123 -10.17 -5.15 -3.99
N HIS A 124 -9.79 -5.51 -2.79
CA HIS A 124 -9.89 -6.84 -2.20
C HIS A 124 -10.45 -6.72 -0.77
N PRO A 125 -11.77 -6.77 -0.60
CA PRO A 125 -12.42 -6.45 0.67
C PRO A 125 -11.96 -7.33 1.83
N GLN A 126 -11.61 -8.59 1.56
CA GLN A 126 -11.17 -9.54 2.59
C GLN A 126 -9.77 -9.21 3.15
N SER A 127 -8.96 -8.41 2.44
CA SER A 127 -7.61 -7.99 2.84
C SER A 127 -6.67 -9.16 3.18
N ILE A 128 -6.87 -10.32 2.58
CA ILE A 128 -6.04 -11.54 2.77
C ILE A 128 -4.86 -11.55 1.82
N LEU A 129 -5.09 -11.24 0.53
CA LEU A 129 -4.02 -11.06 -0.44
C LEU A 129 -3.54 -9.60 -0.36
N HIS A 130 -2.26 -9.40 -0.09
CA HIS A 130 -1.68 -8.06 0.09
C HIS A 130 -1.06 -7.49 -1.18
N ALA A 131 -0.34 -8.34 -1.92
CA ALA A 131 0.23 -7.98 -3.22
C ALA A 131 0.45 -9.20 -4.10
N MET A 132 0.60 -8.93 -5.40
CA MET A 132 0.93 -9.94 -6.40
C MET A 132 1.93 -9.35 -7.41
N VAL A 133 2.94 -10.13 -7.78
CA VAL A 133 3.90 -9.81 -8.84
C VAL A 133 3.66 -10.76 -10.00
N THR A 134 3.38 -10.21 -11.17
CA THR A 134 3.21 -10.95 -12.42
C THR A 134 4.45 -10.74 -13.29
N TYR A 135 5.01 -11.84 -13.79
CA TYR A 135 6.20 -11.85 -14.64
C TYR A 135 5.87 -11.90 -16.13
N VAL A 136 6.87 -11.66 -16.98
CA VAL A 136 6.69 -11.60 -18.44
C VAL A 136 6.29 -12.93 -19.06
N ASP A 137 6.50 -14.04 -18.38
CA ASP A 137 6.04 -15.39 -18.79
C ASP A 137 4.56 -15.64 -18.46
N GLY A 138 3.89 -14.68 -17.83
CA GLY A 138 2.50 -14.76 -17.39
C GLY A 138 2.30 -15.42 -16.03
N SER A 139 3.35 -15.94 -15.38
CA SER A 139 3.25 -16.46 -14.01
C SER A 139 3.05 -15.34 -13.01
N SER A 140 2.40 -15.63 -11.90
CA SER A 140 2.19 -14.67 -10.82
C SER A 140 2.50 -15.29 -9.47
N ILE A 141 3.22 -14.54 -8.63
CA ILE A 141 3.48 -14.88 -7.23
C ILE A 141 2.68 -13.92 -6.36
N ALA A 142 1.91 -14.44 -5.43
CA ALA A 142 1.07 -13.67 -4.54
C ALA A 142 1.38 -13.97 -3.07
N HIS A 143 1.35 -12.94 -2.24
CA HIS A 143 1.52 -13.07 -0.80
C HIS A 143 0.18 -12.92 -0.09
N LEU A 144 -0.15 -13.94 0.68
CA LEU A 144 -1.38 -14.00 1.48
C LEU A 144 -1.01 -14.11 2.96
N SER A 145 -1.70 -13.33 3.78
CA SER A 145 -1.66 -13.44 5.25
C SER A 145 -2.94 -12.85 5.86
N ASN A 146 -3.19 -13.14 7.13
CA ASN A 146 -4.24 -12.44 7.86
C ASN A 146 -3.92 -10.93 7.91
N PRO A 147 -4.93 -10.05 7.97
CA PRO A 147 -4.75 -8.61 8.05
C PRO A 147 -4.17 -8.20 9.42
N SER A 148 -2.87 -8.47 9.61
CA SER A 148 -2.11 -8.17 10.82
C SER A 148 -0.72 -7.68 10.45
N MET A 149 -0.23 -6.68 11.21
CA MET A 149 1.14 -6.20 11.09
C MET A 149 2.19 -7.15 11.67
N GLU A 150 1.78 -8.19 12.38
CA GLU A 150 2.71 -9.18 12.97
C GLU A 150 3.50 -9.90 11.86
N VAL A 151 2.85 -10.26 10.74
CA VAL A 151 3.50 -10.96 9.63
C VAL A 151 4.63 -10.13 8.99
N PRO A 152 4.39 -8.88 8.53
CA PRO A 152 5.46 -8.07 7.94
C PRO A 152 6.54 -7.70 8.97
N ILE A 153 6.19 -7.45 10.23
CA ILE A 153 7.18 -7.18 11.28
C ILE A 153 8.04 -8.41 11.55
N ALA A 154 7.42 -9.58 11.74
CA ALA A 154 8.15 -10.83 11.96
C ALA A 154 9.06 -11.16 10.77
N ASN A 155 8.57 -10.95 9.53
CA ASN A 155 9.38 -11.15 8.34
C ASN A 155 10.63 -10.25 8.30
N MET A 156 10.51 -9.00 8.73
CA MET A 156 11.64 -8.06 8.73
C MET A 156 12.61 -8.23 9.89
N LEU A 157 12.14 -8.75 11.00
CA LEU A 157 12.97 -9.04 12.18
C LEU A 157 13.67 -10.40 12.12
N ARG A 158 13.19 -11.31 11.27
CA ARG A 158 13.79 -12.64 11.12
C ARG A 158 15.23 -12.55 10.61
N GLY A 159 16.04 -13.52 11.04
CA GLY A 159 17.29 -13.88 10.37
C GLY A 159 17.01 -14.83 9.20
N ASP A 160 17.67 -15.98 9.20
CA ASP A 160 17.51 -17.01 8.16
C ASP A 160 16.19 -17.78 8.27
N ASN A 161 15.60 -17.85 9.47
CA ASN A 161 14.40 -18.64 9.74
C ASN A 161 13.18 -17.75 9.95
N ARG A 162 11.99 -18.22 9.55
CA ARG A 162 10.73 -17.56 9.84
C ARG A 162 10.43 -17.60 11.34
N ILE A 163 9.96 -16.47 11.89
CA ILE A 163 9.50 -16.38 13.27
C ILE A 163 8.08 -16.96 13.35
N SER A 164 7.84 -17.87 14.27
CA SER A 164 6.51 -18.40 14.53
C SER A 164 5.65 -17.33 15.21
N ILE A 165 4.46 -17.10 14.67
CA ILE A 165 3.43 -16.24 15.24
C ILE A 165 2.11 -17.03 15.29
N ASN A 166 1.19 -16.63 16.15
CA ASN A 166 -0.16 -17.18 16.12
C ASN A 166 -0.91 -16.66 14.90
N PHE A 167 -1.58 -17.54 14.17
CA PHE A 167 -2.40 -17.16 13.02
C PHE A 167 -3.66 -18.02 12.94
N GLU A 168 -4.69 -17.45 12.32
CA GLU A 168 -5.88 -18.18 11.93
C GLU A 168 -5.67 -18.77 10.53
N GLU A 169 -6.28 -19.91 10.26
CA GLU A 169 -6.22 -20.50 8.92
C GLU A 169 -6.87 -19.59 7.88
N LEU A 170 -6.12 -19.28 6.80
CA LEU A 170 -6.54 -18.31 5.80
C LEU A 170 -7.64 -18.83 4.87
N LEU A 171 -7.43 -20.04 4.36
CA LEU A 171 -8.28 -20.61 3.32
C LEU A 171 -9.17 -21.69 3.96
N THR A 172 -10.36 -21.28 4.36
CA THR A 172 -11.43 -22.17 4.76
C THR A 172 -12.45 -22.28 3.63
N SER A 173 -13.29 -23.31 3.66
CA SER A 173 -14.36 -23.52 2.66
C SER A 173 -15.37 -22.38 2.59
N GLU A 174 -15.40 -21.49 3.59
CA GLU A 174 -16.34 -20.39 3.71
C GLU A 174 -15.76 -19.03 3.22
N LYS A 175 -14.44 -18.98 2.93
CA LYS A 175 -13.77 -17.73 2.51
C LYS A 175 -13.57 -17.72 1.00
N ALA A 176 -14.20 -16.77 0.31
CA ALA A 176 -13.90 -16.43 -1.08
C ALA A 176 -12.90 -15.28 -1.14
N LEU A 177 -12.03 -15.27 -2.16
CA LEU A 177 -11.18 -14.14 -2.49
C LEU A 177 -11.81 -13.39 -3.66
N GLU A 178 -12.22 -12.16 -3.42
CA GLU A 178 -12.89 -11.33 -4.41
C GLU A 178 -12.00 -10.13 -4.78
N PHE A 179 -12.00 -9.77 -6.06
CA PHE A 179 -11.22 -8.67 -6.59
C PHE A 179 -12.10 -7.80 -7.48
N PHE A 180 -12.05 -6.50 -7.25
CA PHE A 180 -12.82 -5.51 -7.99
C PHE A 180 -11.89 -4.41 -8.52
N PRO A 181 -12.24 -3.76 -9.64
CA PRO A 181 -11.49 -2.60 -10.11
C PRO A 181 -11.62 -1.44 -9.12
N ILE A 182 -10.65 -0.51 -9.19
CA ILE A 182 -10.78 0.77 -8.51
C ILE A 182 -12.02 1.49 -9.06
N PRO A 183 -12.89 2.06 -8.20
CA PRO A 183 -14.06 2.81 -8.65
C PRO A 183 -13.66 3.98 -9.57
N HIS A 184 -14.41 4.17 -10.65
CA HIS A 184 -14.10 5.16 -11.68
C HIS A 184 -13.95 6.58 -11.11
N GLU A 185 -14.77 6.96 -10.14
CA GLU A 185 -14.69 8.25 -9.44
C GLU A 185 -13.40 8.46 -8.63
N LYS A 186 -12.62 7.41 -8.42
CA LYS A 186 -11.33 7.44 -7.72
C LYS A 186 -10.13 7.35 -8.67
N GLU A 187 -10.33 7.09 -9.95
CA GLU A 187 -9.24 6.92 -10.94
C GLU A 187 -8.36 8.17 -11.05
N SER A 188 -8.95 9.37 -11.00
CA SER A 188 -8.19 10.62 -11.06
C SER A 188 -7.15 10.77 -9.95
N LEU A 189 -7.41 10.20 -8.77
CA LEU A 189 -6.45 10.21 -7.66
C LEU A 189 -5.23 9.34 -7.98
N PHE A 190 -5.44 8.18 -8.63
CA PHE A 190 -4.36 7.32 -9.08
C PHE A 190 -3.58 7.93 -10.26
N GLU A 191 -4.24 8.69 -11.13
CA GLU A 191 -3.55 9.45 -12.18
C GLU A 191 -2.60 10.50 -11.59
N ILE A 192 -3.02 11.21 -10.54
CA ILE A 192 -2.15 12.14 -9.81
C ILE A 192 -0.97 11.38 -9.19
N ALA A 193 -1.19 10.22 -8.58
CA ALA A 193 -0.10 9.42 -8.03
C ALA A 193 0.92 8.99 -9.12
N ARG A 194 0.45 8.59 -10.30
CA ARG A 194 1.32 8.27 -11.45
C ARG A 194 2.07 9.50 -11.95
N ASP A 195 1.45 10.68 -11.95
CA ASP A 195 2.11 11.94 -12.30
C ASP A 195 3.24 12.29 -11.31
N VAL A 196 3.02 12.07 -10.02
CA VAL A 196 4.05 12.24 -8.98
C VAL A 196 5.25 11.34 -9.26
N ILE A 197 5.02 10.06 -9.60
CA ILE A 197 6.08 9.11 -9.91
C ILE A 197 6.86 9.55 -11.16
N LYS A 198 6.15 9.90 -12.21
CA LYS A 198 6.72 10.24 -13.52
C LYS A 198 7.60 11.49 -13.48
N HIS A 199 7.17 12.52 -12.77
CA HIS A 199 7.84 13.83 -12.78
C HIS A 199 8.72 14.07 -11.55
N GLN A 200 8.57 13.28 -10.49
CA GLN A 200 9.36 13.36 -9.27
C GLN A 200 9.48 14.79 -8.67
N GLY A 201 10.67 15.19 -8.20
CA GLY A 201 10.91 16.49 -7.58
C GLY A 201 10.19 16.62 -6.24
N ASN A 202 9.50 17.75 -6.02
CA ASN A 202 8.73 18.01 -4.80
C ASN A 202 7.24 17.60 -4.88
N ARG A 203 6.83 16.95 -5.97
CA ARG A 203 5.42 16.59 -6.18
C ARG A 203 4.90 15.64 -5.11
N GLY A 204 5.71 14.66 -4.70
CA GLY A 204 5.35 13.76 -3.60
C GLY A 204 5.18 14.50 -2.27
N THR A 205 6.06 15.46 -1.98
CA THR A 205 5.95 16.32 -0.80
C THR A 205 4.65 17.13 -0.83
N ILE A 206 4.33 17.73 -1.97
CA ILE A 206 3.09 18.52 -2.15
C ILE A 206 1.87 17.62 -2.01
N PHE A 207 1.86 16.44 -2.65
CA PHE A 207 0.77 15.48 -2.59
C PHE A 207 0.49 15.04 -1.14
N ASN A 208 1.54 14.68 -0.39
CA ASN A 208 1.39 14.30 1.01
C ASN A 208 0.93 15.49 1.87
N ALA A 209 1.48 16.69 1.67
CA ALA A 209 1.10 17.87 2.45
C ALA A 209 -0.36 18.26 2.24
N ILE A 210 -0.86 18.20 0.99
CA ILE A 210 -2.27 18.42 0.69
C ILE A 210 -3.15 17.41 1.42
N ASN A 211 -2.77 16.14 1.44
CA ASN A 211 -3.50 15.11 2.15
C ASN A 211 -3.52 15.36 3.66
N GLU A 212 -2.38 15.71 4.27
CA GLU A 212 -2.31 16.01 5.72
C GLU A 212 -3.28 17.16 6.08
N VAL A 213 -3.29 18.24 5.29
CA VAL A 213 -4.19 19.37 5.52
C VAL A 213 -5.65 18.97 5.32
N ALA A 214 -5.97 18.22 4.25
CA ALA A 214 -7.34 17.76 3.98
C ALA A 214 -7.87 16.85 5.09
N VAL A 215 -7.06 15.89 5.55
CA VAL A 215 -7.43 15.01 6.67
C VAL A 215 -7.63 15.81 7.95
N GLN A 216 -6.75 16.78 8.24
CA GLN A 216 -6.90 17.61 9.44
C GLN A 216 -8.19 18.44 9.38
N GLN A 217 -8.47 19.09 8.26
CA GLN A 217 -9.71 19.87 8.08
C GLN A 217 -10.96 19.00 8.20
N PHE A 218 -10.92 17.79 7.64
CA PHE A 218 -12.03 16.84 7.78
C PHE A 218 -12.25 16.43 9.25
N ARG A 219 -11.18 16.16 9.99
CA ARG A 219 -11.24 15.80 11.42
C ARG A 219 -11.79 16.95 12.27
N ASP A 220 -11.51 18.19 11.89
CA ASP A 220 -11.97 19.38 12.60
C ASP A 220 -13.39 19.82 12.19
N SER A 221 -13.93 19.24 11.10
CA SER A 221 -15.31 19.45 10.68
C SER A 221 -16.26 18.69 11.62
N LYS A 222 -17.13 19.43 12.28
CA LYS A 222 -18.16 18.87 13.19
C LYS A 222 -19.44 18.55 12.44
#